data_89e97a58ffadf77f7754c15216a13609
#
_entry.id   89e97a58ffadf77f7754c15216a13609
#
_cell.length_a   1.000
_cell.length_b   1.000
_cell.length_c   1.000
_cell.angle_alpha   90.00
_cell.angle_beta   90.00
_cell.angle_gamma   90.00
#
_symmetry.space_group_name_H-M   'P 1'
#
loop_
_entity.id
_entity.type
_entity.pdbx_description
1 polymer ?
#
loop_
_entity_poly.entity_id
_entity_poly.type
_entity_poly.pdbx_seq_one_letter_code
_entity_poly.pdbx_strand_id
1 'polypeptide(L)'
;MNYIVKSGKNLAAISNTVKAENHKHWMLQLFLACRGNLDINVAGEEISCKCIVVDMAALHEFKTGEKVHFTILIEPTTETARQIRMNFMGNKPYFILTDEWADQLQRQINGILKVIDKDKLLGFIDQVYKIFHTDKSLSDFDVRISELLKIFEACDYSQESYNLKYFSDKLSLSPSRLAHLFKEQTGIPLKSYMVLNKLLRAYSVLLQGGNITEAAMESGFDTPAHLARTNKDMTGMSASGILKDSEFLKVFP
;
A
#
# COMPACT_ATOMS: atom_id res chain seq x y z
N MET A 1 7.56 -16.94 8.00
CA MET A 1 6.09 -16.95 8.10
C MET A 1 5.59 -15.70 7.40
N ASN A 2 4.80 -15.87 6.33
CA ASN A 2 4.25 -14.73 5.60
C ASN A 2 2.77 -15.02 5.30
N TYR A 3 1.90 -14.12 5.71
CA TYR A 3 0.47 -14.15 5.40
C TYR A 3 0.11 -12.82 4.76
N ILE A 4 -0.50 -12.86 3.58
CA ILE A 4 -0.94 -11.65 2.88
C ILE A 4 -2.46 -11.72 2.71
N VAL A 5 -3.11 -10.60 2.93
CA VAL A 5 -4.55 -10.42 2.69
C VAL A 5 -4.80 -9.12 1.95
N LYS A 6 -5.72 -9.18 0.99
CA LYS A 6 -6.24 -8.00 0.29
C LYS A 6 -7.51 -7.53 0.98
N SER A 7 -7.59 -6.25 1.32
CA SER A 7 -8.77 -5.58 1.87
C SER A 7 -9.12 -4.39 1.00
N GLY A 8 -10.06 -4.56 0.08
CA GLY A 8 -10.36 -3.57 -0.94
C GLY A 8 -9.15 -3.25 -1.82
N LYS A 9 -8.70 -1.99 -1.81
CA LYS A 9 -7.49 -1.52 -2.52
C LYS A 9 -6.20 -1.64 -1.68
N ASN A 10 -6.30 -2.10 -0.45
CA ASN A 10 -5.20 -2.17 0.50
C ASN A 10 -4.62 -3.58 0.56
N LEU A 11 -3.34 -3.69 0.89
CA LEU A 11 -2.66 -4.95 1.13
C LEU A 11 -2.13 -4.98 2.56
N ALA A 12 -2.45 -6.04 3.30
CA ALA A 12 -1.89 -6.26 4.62
C ALA A 12 -1.11 -7.56 4.68
N ALA A 13 -0.09 -7.59 5.53
CA ALA A 13 0.74 -8.76 5.72
C ALA A 13 1.18 -8.94 7.18
N ILE A 14 1.32 -10.21 7.58
CA ILE A 14 2.06 -10.62 8.77
C ILE A 14 3.32 -11.32 8.28
N SER A 15 4.49 -10.86 8.71
CA SER A 15 5.77 -11.41 8.26
C SER A 15 6.84 -11.34 9.35
N ASN A 16 7.85 -12.21 9.23
CA ASN A 16 9.10 -12.14 9.98
C ASN A 16 10.34 -12.22 9.07
N THR A 17 10.18 -12.09 7.78
CA THR A 17 11.26 -12.27 6.79
C THR A 17 11.47 -11.05 5.91
N VAL A 18 10.66 -10.00 6.07
CA VAL A 18 10.75 -8.79 5.23
C VAL A 18 12.07 -8.05 5.50
N LYS A 19 12.81 -7.85 4.42
CA LYS A 19 13.97 -6.95 4.35
C LYS A 19 13.74 -6.05 3.15
N ALA A 20 13.31 -4.82 3.40
CA ALA A 20 13.12 -3.83 2.37
C ALA A 20 14.29 -2.84 2.42
N GLU A 21 15.11 -2.83 1.35
CA GLU A 21 16.16 -1.81 1.17
C GLU A 21 15.52 -0.42 1.14
N ASN A 22 16.33 0.60 1.28
CA ASN A 22 15.89 1.98 1.26
C ASN A 22 15.10 2.30 -0.02
N HIS A 23 13.82 2.58 0.12
CA HIS A 23 12.87 2.79 -0.97
C HIS A 23 11.78 3.79 -0.61
N LYS A 24 10.97 4.16 -1.58
CA LYS A 24 9.76 4.97 -1.40
C LYS A 24 8.67 4.56 -2.37
N HIS A 25 7.44 4.64 -1.93
CA HIS A 25 6.26 4.38 -2.75
C HIS A 25 5.15 5.38 -2.47
N TRP A 26 4.09 5.33 -3.27
CA TRP A 26 2.96 6.25 -3.15
C TRP A 26 1.80 5.72 -2.29
N MET A 27 2.00 4.66 -1.53
CA MET A 27 1.05 4.19 -0.52
C MET A 27 1.48 4.69 0.86
N LEU A 28 0.52 4.93 1.76
CA LEU A 28 0.86 5.01 3.17
C LEU A 28 1.17 3.60 3.65
N GLN A 29 2.08 3.49 4.61
CA GLN A 29 2.41 2.18 5.18
C GLN A 29 2.39 2.23 6.71
N LEU A 30 1.52 1.40 7.30
CA LEU A 30 1.55 1.15 8.73
C LEU A 30 2.41 -0.06 9.01
N PHE A 31 3.31 0.06 10.00
CA PHE A 31 4.05 -1.04 10.59
C PHE A 31 3.68 -1.18 12.07
N LEU A 32 3.40 -2.39 12.51
CA LEU A 32 3.12 -2.74 13.90
C LEU A 32 4.03 -3.91 14.31
N ALA A 33 4.89 -3.71 15.30
CA ALA A 33 5.56 -4.81 15.95
C ALA A 33 4.52 -5.72 16.62
N CYS A 34 4.54 -7.02 16.38
CA CYS A 34 3.62 -7.91 17.09
C CYS A 34 3.99 -8.05 18.57
N ARG A 35 5.27 -7.83 18.93
CA ARG A 35 5.77 -7.78 20.32
C ARG A 35 6.92 -6.79 20.43
N GLY A 36 7.00 -6.06 21.55
CA GLY A 36 8.04 -5.08 21.80
C GLY A 36 8.04 -3.96 20.75
N ASN A 37 9.22 -3.55 20.31
CA ASN A 37 9.40 -2.51 19.31
C ASN A 37 9.93 -3.09 17.99
N LEU A 38 9.64 -2.40 16.90
CA LEU A 38 10.33 -2.52 15.63
C LEU A 38 11.32 -1.36 15.48
N ASP A 39 12.33 -1.58 14.64
CA ASP A 39 13.33 -0.58 14.30
C ASP A 39 13.20 -0.27 12.79
N ILE A 40 13.07 1.01 12.46
CA ILE A 40 12.85 1.49 11.09
C ILE A 40 13.62 2.79 10.87
N ASN A 41 14.18 2.96 9.67
CA ASN A 41 14.72 4.24 9.24
C ASN A 41 13.69 4.95 8.35
N VAL A 42 13.32 6.18 8.70
CA VAL A 42 12.44 7.02 7.87
C VAL A 42 13.09 8.37 7.67
N ALA A 43 13.31 8.73 6.40
CA ALA A 43 13.94 9.99 6.01
C ALA A 43 15.32 10.26 6.67
N GLY A 44 16.06 9.18 6.94
CA GLY A 44 17.38 9.23 7.60
C GLY A 44 17.34 9.21 9.13
N GLU A 45 16.17 9.15 9.74
CA GLU A 45 15.99 9.07 11.19
C GLU A 45 15.76 7.61 11.61
N GLU A 46 16.56 7.11 12.56
CA GLU A 46 16.39 5.79 13.17
C GLU A 46 15.34 5.87 14.28
N ILE A 47 14.28 5.06 14.14
CA ILE A 47 13.13 5.09 15.02
C ILE A 47 12.91 3.69 15.60
N SER A 48 12.76 3.61 16.94
CA SER A 48 12.34 2.39 17.64
C SER A 48 10.98 2.63 18.29
N CYS A 49 9.94 1.92 17.79
CA CYS A 49 8.56 2.14 18.24
C CYS A 49 7.72 0.86 18.09
N LYS A 50 6.55 0.84 18.73
CA LYS A 50 5.59 -0.28 18.61
C LYS A 50 4.81 -0.23 17.31
N CYS A 51 4.38 0.97 16.91
CA CYS A 51 3.56 1.19 15.72
C CYS A 51 3.82 2.54 15.10
N ILE A 52 4.01 2.56 13.78
CA ILE A 52 4.30 3.76 13.00
C ILE A 52 3.54 3.73 11.68
N VAL A 53 3.07 4.88 11.24
CA VAL A 53 2.58 5.11 9.87
C VAL A 53 3.60 5.96 9.13
N VAL A 54 4.08 5.48 7.99
CA VAL A 54 4.98 6.18 7.08
C VAL A 54 4.15 6.81 5.98
N ASP A 55 4.38 8.10 5.67
CA ASP A 55 3.64 8.80 4.63
C ASP A 55 4.08 8.34 3.23
N MET A 56 3.20 8.56 2.25
CA MET A 56 3.53 8.33 0.84
C MET A 56 4.75 9.14 0.43
N ALA A 57 5.58 8.55 -0.43
CA ALA A 57 6.84 9.13 -0.93
C ALA A 57 7.92 9.41 0.15
N ALA A 58 7.71 9.07 1.41
CA ALA A 58 8.76 9.11 2.42
C ALA A 58 9.76 7.98 2.17
N LEU A 59 11.05 8.34 2.15
CA LEU A 59 12.13 7.37 2.01
C LEU A 59 12.24 6.56 3.29
N HIS A 60 12.21 5.23 3.20
CA HIS A 60 12.29 4.38 4.39
C HIS A 60 12.97 3.04 4.11
N GLU A 61 13.54 2.47 5.16
CA GLU A 61 14.18 1.17 5.18
C GLU A 61 13.67 0.38 6.38
N PHE A 62 13.34 -0.89 6.17
CA PHE A 62 12.84 -1.76 7.22
C PHE A 62 13.49 -3.13 7.21
N LYS A 63 14.00 -3.54 8.36
CA LYS A 63 14.60 -4.86 8.59
C LYS A 63 13.94 -5.50 9.81
N THR A 64 13.25 -6.60 9.61
CA THR A 64 12.54 -7.29 10.71
C THR A 64 13.44 -7.84 11.79
N GLY A 65 14.69 -8.20 11.47
CA GLY A 65 15.58 -8.91 12.38
C GLY A 65 14.95 -10.20 12.95
N GLU A 66 14.10 -10.90 12.13
CA GLU A 66 13.31 -12.08 12.50
C GLU A 66 12.10 -11.79 13.43
N LYS A 67 11.89 -10.55 13.83
CA LYS A 67 10.71 -10.17 14.64
C LYS A 67 9.44 -10.21 13.79
N VAL A 68 8.39 -10.82 14.32
CA VAL A 68 7.08 -10.82 13.66
C VAL A 68 6.48 -9.42 13.70
N HIS A 69 6.07 -8.93 12.56
CA HIS A 69 5.38 -7.65 12.42
C HIS A 69 4.13 -7.80 11.53
N PHE A 70 3.22 -6.89 11.71
CA PHE A 70 2.08 -6.67 10.83
C PHE A 70 2.29 -5.38 10.07
N THR A 71 1.95 -5.36 8.79
CA THR A 71 1.98 -4.15 7.96
C THR A 71 0.73 -4.00 7.12
N ILE A 72 0.32 -2.76 6.86
CA ILE A 72 -0.73 -2.43 5.87
C ILE A 72 -0.17 -1.40 4.91
N LEU A 73 -0.23 -1.71 3.62
CA LEU A 73 -0.10 -0.75 2.53
C LEU A 73 -1.49 -0.18 2.24
N ILE A 74 -1.67 1.11 2.51
CA ILE A 74 -2.96 1.80 2.40
C ILE A 74 -2.95 2.64 1.12
N GLU A 75 -3.89 2.35 0.25
CA GLU A 75 -4.04 3.04 -1.03
C GLU A 75 -4.42 4.52 -0.79
N PRO A 76 -3.69 5.47 -1.35
CA PRO A 76 -3.71 6.88 -0.94
C PRO A 76 -5.00 7.64 -1.27
N THR A 77 -5.83 7.14 -2.17
CA THR A 77 -7.12 7.79 -2.49
C THR A 77 -8.27 7.29 -1.61
N THR A 78 -8.01 6.29 -0.75
CA THR A 78 -9.01 5.78 0.20
C THR A 78 -9.33 6.81 1.27
N GLU A 79 -10.53 6.74 1.82
CA GLU A 79 -10.95 7.60 2.91
C GLU A 79 -9.99 7.49 4.11
N THR A 80 -9.62 6.28 4.50
CA THR A 80 -8.67 6.02 5.59
C THR A 80 -7.33 6.73 5.36
N ALA A 81 -6.74 6.62 4.17
CA ALA A 81 -5.47 7.29 3.86
C ALA A 81 -5.60 8.82 3.98
N ARG A 82 -6.69 9.38 3.48
CA ARG A 82 -6.98 10.82 3.53
C ARG A 82 -7.19 11.30 4.97
N GLN A 83 -7.92 10.54 5.80
CA GLN A 83 -8.09 10.81 7.23
C GLN A 83 -6.75 10.79 7.96
N ILE A 84 -5.92 9.78 7.74
CA ILE A 84 -4.58 9.70 8.32
C ILE A 84 -3.76 10.93 7.97
N ARG A 85 -3.68 11.28 6.70
CA ARG A 85 -2.86 12.41 6.25
C ARG A 85 -3.36 13.75 6.80
N MET A 86 -4.67 13.96 6.78
CA MET A 86 -5.25 15.23 7.22
C MET A 86 -5.14 15.44 8.74
N ASN A 87 -5.34 14.39 9.54
CA ASN A 87 -5.50 14.53 10.98
C ASN A 87 -4.28 14.13 11.80
N PHE A 88 -3.39 13.27 11.24
CA PHE A 88 -2.28 12.68 12.02
C PHE A 88 -0.89 13.00 11.46
N MET A 89 -0.73 13.13 10.14
CA MET A 89 0.62 13.31 9.55
C MET A 89 1.11 14.76 9.65
N GLY A 90 0.22 15.74 9.50
CA GLY A 90 0.65 17.12 9.32
C GLY A 90 1.59 17.25 8.12
N ASN A 91 2.79 17.81 8.34
CA ASN A 91 3.86 17.90 7.35
C ASN A 91 5.03 16.95 7.64
N LYS A 92 4.81 15.92 8.46
CA LYS A 92 5.86 14.97 8.84
C LYS A 92 5.86 13.74 7.92
N PRO A 93 7.03 13.11 7.69
CA PRO A 93 7.12 11.91 6.88
C PRO A 93 6.58 10.65 7.56
N TYR A 94 6.26 10.72 8.86
CA TYR A 94 5.69 9.62 9.62
C TYR A 94 4.88 10.12 10.82
N PHE A 95 4.08 9.21 11.38
CA PHE A 95 3.35 9.39 12.63
C PHE A 95 3.50 8.14 13.50
N ILE A 96 3.96 8.30 14.74
CA ILE A 96 4.06 7.21 15.72
C ILE A 96 2.77 7.18 16.53
N LEU A 97 2.12 6.00 16.60
CA LEU A 97 0.93 5.83 17.41
C LEU A 97 1.26 5.94 18.91
N THR A 98 0.31 6.43 19.69
CA THR A 98 0.45 6.45 21.15
C THR A 98 0.63 5.02 21.68
N ASP A 99 1.31 4.90 22.81
CA ASP A 99 1.52 3.58 23.46
C ASP A 99 0.18 2.89 23.76
N GLU A 100 -0.86 3.63 24.13
CA GLU A 100 -2.18 3.09 24.41
C GLU A 100 -2.77 2.36 23.20
N TRP A 101 -2.77 3.01 22.02
CA TRP A 101 -3.26 2.41 20.78
C TRP A 101 -2.38 1.27 20.32
N ALA A 102 -1.05 1.46 20.37
CA ALA A 102 -0.10 0.45 19.96
C ALA A 102 -0.20 -0.83 20.81
N ASP A 103 -0.31 -0.70 22.13
CA ASP A 103 -0.47 -1.84 23.05
C ASP A 103 -1.82 -2.56 22.85
N GLN A 104 -2.88 -1.83 22.55
CA GLN A 104 -4.16 -2.43 22.20
C GLN A 104 -4.05 -3.27 20.92
N LEU A 105 -3.44 -2.72 19.87
CA LEU A 105 -3.23 -3.44 18.61
C LEU A 105 -2.30 -4.64 18.79
N GLN A 106 -1.23 -4.52 19.59
CA GLN A 106 -0.34 -5.65 19.91
C GLN A 106 -1.06 -6.78 20.61
N ARG A 107 -1.92 -6.49 21.58
CA ARG A 107 -2.72 -7.53 22.25
C ARG A 107 -3.65 -8.25 21.27
N GLN A 108 -4.30 -7.52 20.38
CA GLN A 108 -5.23 -8.09 19.39
C GLN A 108 -4.49 -8.97 18.37
N ILE A 109 -3.42 -8.48 17.77
CA ILE A 109 -2.68 -9.24 16.75
C ILE A 109 -2.03 -10.50 17.36
N ASN A 110 -1.55 -10.44 18.61
CA ASN A 110 -1.03 -11.62 19.31
C ASN A 110 -2.09 -12.70 19.54
N GLY A 111 -3.34 -12.32 19.72
CA GLY A 111 -4.47 -13.26 19.76
C GLY A 111 -4.66 -13.97 18.42
N ILE A 112 -4.54 -13.24 17.31
CA ILE A 112 -4.69 -13.76 15.95
C ILE A 112 -3.52 -14.67 15.57
N LEU A 113 -2.30 -14.34 15.99
CA LEU A 113 -1.10 -15.14 15.69
C LEU A 113 -1.17 -16.59 16.23
N LYS A 114 -2.03 -16.87 17.19
CA LYS A 114 -2.23 -18.24 17.71
C LYS A 114 -2.93 -19.14 16.70
N VAL A 115 -3.92 -18.60 15.98
CA VAL A 115 -4.63 -19.27 14.88
C VAL A 115 -4.95 -18.19 13.85
N ILE A 116 -4.12 -18.11 12.81
CA ILE A 116 -4.29 -17.12 11.75
C ILE A 116 -5.44 -17.55 10.85
N ASP A 117 -6.42 -16.68 10.77
CA ASP A 117 -7.65 -16.83 10.01
C ASP A 117 -7.95 -15.54 9.26
N LYS A 118 -8.50 -15.67 8.04
CA LYS A 118 -8.81 -14.54 7.16
C LYS A 118 -9.75 -13.52 7.81
N ASP A 119 -10.86 -14.01 8.35
CA ASP A 119 -11.91 -13.13 8.87
C ASP A 119 -11.43 -12.39 10.12
N LYS A 120 -10.65 -13.06 10.97
CA LYS A 120 -10.01 -12.42 12.12
C LYS A 120 -9.01 -11.36 11.68
N LEU A 121 -8.24 -11.62 10.62
CA LEU A 121 -7.27 -10.65 10.09
C LEU A 121 -7.97 -9.45 9.44
N LEU A 122 -9.04 -9.66 8.68
CA LEU A 122 -9.87 -8.58 8.14
C LEU A 122 -10.52 -7.75 9.26
N GLY A 123 -11.08 -8.41 10.27
CA GLY A 123 -11.62 -7.73 11.44
C GLY A 123 -10.57 -6.91 12.20
N PHE A 124 -9.33 -7.38 12.25
CA PHE A 124 -8.23 -6.61 12.84
C PHE A 124 -7.87 -5.38 12.00
N ILE A 125 -7.83 -5.51 10.67
CA ILE A 125 -7.62 -4.37 9.76
C ILE A 125 -8.68 -3.30 9.97
N ASP A 126 -9.94 -3.69 10.13
CA ASP A 126 -11.03 -2.76 10.42
C ASP A 126 -10.85 -2.05 11.78
N GLN A 127 -10.31 -2.75 12.79
CA GLN A 127 -9.97 -2.10 14.07
C GLN A 127 -8.83 -1.08 13.92
N VAL A 128 -7.80 -1.41 13.11
CA VAL A 128 -6.74 -0.45 12.81
C VAL A 128 -7.31 0.79 12.12
N TYR A 129 -8.22 0.64 11.15
CA TYR A 129 -8.83 1.78 10.46
C TYR A 129 -9.69 2.64 11.38
N LYS A 130 -10.40 2.03 12.34
CA LYS A 130 -11.21 2.77 13.32
C LYS A 130 -10.40 3.74 14.18
N ILE A 131 -9.12 3.45 14.45
CA ILE A 131 -8.23 4.36 15.20
C ILE A 131 -8.06 5.69 14.44
N PHE A 132 -8.05 5.63 13.11
CA PHE A 132 -7.84 6.81 12.26
C PHE A 132 -9.15 7.45 11.80
N HIS A 133 -10.28 6.83 12.10
CA HIS A 133 -11.58 7.44 11.78
C HIS A 133 -11.85 8.63 12.69
N THR A 134 -12.20 9.75 12.09
CA THR A 134 -12.58 10.98 12.80
C THR A 134 -13.91 11.49 12.25
N ASP A 135 -14.68 12.21 13.09
CA ASP A 135 -15.94 12.83 12.67
C ASP A 135 -15.74 14.02 11.72
N LYS A 136 -14.49 14.37 11.43
CA LYS A 136 -14.20 15.43 10.45
C LYS A 136 -14.51 14.91 9.05
N SER A 137 -15.47 15.53 8.42
CA SER A 137 -15.81 15.24 7.04
C SER A 137 -14.65 15.61 6.11
N LEU A 138 -14.29 14.70 5.23
CA LEU A 138 -13.38 14.97 4.13
C LEU A 138 -14.16 15.68 3.02
N SER A 139 -13.55 16.70 2.40
CA SER A 139 -14.08 17.21 1.13
C SER A 139 -14.08 16.13 0.07
N ASP A 140 -15.13 16.01 -0.72
CA ASP A 140 -15.12 15.11 -1.86
C ASP A 140 -14.03 15.51 -2.86
N PHE A 141 -13.54 14.55 -3.61
CA PHE A 141 -12.73 14.86 -4.77
C PHE A 141 -13.54 15.63 -5.82
N ASP A 142 -12.87 16.46 -6.63
CA ASP A 142 -13.44 16.98 -7.86
C ASP A 142 -14.12 15.82 -8.62
N VAL A 143 -15.32 16.07 -9.15
CA VAL A 143 -16.14 15.06 -9.82
C VAL A 143 -15.35 14.31 -10.93
N ARG A 144 -14.47 15.02 -11.63
CA ARG A 144 -13.63 14.43 -12.69
C ARG A 144 -12.57 13.49 -12.13
N ILE A 145 -12.04 13.76 -10.94
CA ILE A 145 -11.11 12.86 -10.25
C ILE A 145 -11.85 11.64 -9.72
N SER A 146 -13.04 11.81 -9.17
CA SER A 146 -13.90 10.71 -8.74
C SER A 146 -14.25 9.79 -9.91
N GLU A 147 -14.53 10.36 -11.09
CA GLU A 147 -14.79 9.61 -12.32
C GLU A 147 -13.54 8.89 -12.83
N LEU A 148 -12.36 9.57 -12.81
CA LEU A 148 -11.10 8.94 -13.19
C LEU A 148 -10.79 7.72 -12.30
N LEU A 149 -11.00 7.80 -11.00
CA LEU A 149 -10.78 6.69 -10.07
C LEU A 149 -11.70 5.50 -10.41
N LYS A 150 -12.96 5.75 -10.81
CA LYS A 150 -13.88 4.69 -11.29
C LYS A 150 -13.39 4.09 -12.60
N ILE A 151 -12.87 4.91 -13.54
CA ILE A 151 -12.30 4.42 -14.80
C ILE A 151 -11.11 3.50 -14.51
N PHE A 152 -10.23 3.84 -13.57
CA PHE A 152 -9.11 2.97 -13.16
C PHE A 152 -9.58 1.61 -12.62
N GLU A 153 -10.69 1.57 -11.87
CA GLU A 153 -11.25 0.32 -11.34
C GLU A 153 -11.82 -0.59 -12.43
N ALA A 154 -12.40 0.00 -13.49
CA ALA A 154 -13.05 -0.71 -14.60
C ALA A 154 -12.08 -1.01 -15.76
N CYS A 155 -10.84 -0.50 -15.73
CA CYS A 155 -9.91 -0.57 -16.86
C CYS A 155 -9.30 -1.97 -17.01
N ASP A 156 -9.12 -2.41 -18.25
CA ASP A 156 -8.48 -3.67 -18.60
C ASP A 156 -6.94 -3.64 -18.64
N TYR A 157 -6.36 -2.47 -18.36
CA TYR A 157 -4.89 -2.23 -18.37
C TYR A 157 -4.21 -2.45 -19.73
N SER A 158 -4.94 -2.59 -20.83
CA SER A 158 -4.37 -2.64 -22.17
C SER A 158 -3.62 -1.33 -22.49
N GLN A 159 -2.61 -1.39 -23.35
CA GLN A 159 -1.86 -0.19 -23.75
C GLN A 159 -2.74 0.85 -24.44
N GLU A 160 -3.80 0.41 -25.12
CA GLU A 160 -4.72 1.30 -25.82
C GLU A 160 -5.63 2.09 -24.88
N SER A 161 -6.10 1.45 -23.80
CA SER A 161 -7.03 2.05 -22.83
C SER A 161 -6.38 2.57 -21.56
N TYR A 162 -5.14 2.16 -21.25
CA TYR A 162 -4.43 2.58 -20.02
C TYR A 162 -3.32 3.59 -20.30
N ASN A 163 -3.69 4.76 -20.80
CA ASN A 163 -2.74 5.86 -21.04
C ASN A 163 -3.35 7.22 -20.72
N LEU A 164 -2.47 8.20 -20.49
CA LEU A 164 -2.87 9.55 -20.07
C LEU A 164 -3.79 10.24 -21.09
N LYS A 165 -3.54 10.03 -22.38
CA LYS A 165 -4.35 10.62 -23.44
C LYS A 165 -5.78 10.06 -23.39
N TYR A 166 -5.94 8.75 -23.29
CA TYR A 166 -7.24 8.10 -23.18
C TYR A 166 -8.05 8.67 -22.01
N PHE A 167 -7.45 8.77 -20.82
CA PHE A 167 -8.14 9.31 -19.64
C PHE A 167 -8.49 10.78 -19.79
N SER A 168 -7.60 11.58 -20.36
CA SER A 168 -7.88 13.00 -20.59
C SER A 168 -8.99 13.25 -21.60
N ASP A 169 -9.04 12.46 -22.68
CA ASP A 169 -10.10 12.53 -23.68
C ASP A 169 -11.46 12.14 -23.08
N LYS A 170 -11.50 11.07 -22.27
CA LYS A 170 -12.72 10.63 -21.54
C LYS A 170 -13.29 11.71 -20.62
N LEU A 171 -12.43 12.49 -19.99
CA LEU A 171 -12.82 13.53 -19.04
C LEU A 171 -12.89 14.94 -19.65
N SER A 172 -12.75 15.04 -20.97
CA SER A 172 -12.76 16.33 -21.70
C SER A 172 -11.75 17.34 -21.14
N LEU A 173 -10.56 16.86 -20.76
CA LEU A 173 -9.46 17.65 -20.25
C LEU A 173 -8.22 17.51 -21.14
N SER A 174 -7.32 18.50 -21.10
CA SER A 174 -5.98 18.27 -21.64
C SER A 174 -5.18 17.34 -20.71
N PRO A 175 -4.21 16.55 -21.23
CA PRO A 175 -3.37 15.69 -20.39
C PRO A 175 -2.67 16.43 -19.25
N SER A 176 -2.20 17.65 -19.53
CA SER A 176 -1.55 18.50 -18.51
C SER A 176 -2.53 18.91 -17.42
N ARG A 177 -3.74 19.36 -17.79
CA ARG A 177 -4.76 19.78 -16.83
C ARG A 177 -5.21 18.61 -15.95
N LEU A 178 -5.42 17.43 -16.53
CA LEU A 178 -5.77 16.22 -15.78
C LEU A 178 -4.66 15.86 -14.79
N ALA A 179 -3.39 15.85 -15.22
CA ALA A 179 -2.27 15.53 -14.35
C ALA A 179 -2.12 16.52 -13.19
N HIS A 180 -2.33 17.81 -13.45
CA HIS A 180 -2.31 18.85 -12.42
C HIS A 180 -3.44 18.68 -11.41
N LEU A 181 -4.69 18.53 -11.89
CA LEU A 181 -5.87 18.36 -11.05
C LEU A 181 -5.74 17.11 -10.16
N PHE A 182 -5.28 16.00 -10.74
CA PHE A 182 -5.06 14.76 -9.99
C PHE A 182 -4.05 14.96 -8.86
N LYS A 183 -2.89 15.57 -9.16
CA LYS A 183 -1.87 15.82 -8.15
C LYS A 183 -2.34 16.80 -7.07
N GLU A 184 -3.07 17.83 -7.44
CA GLU A 184 -3.65 18.80 -6.51
C GLU A 184 -4.60 18.12 -5.51
N GLN A 185 -5.47 17.23 -5.99
CA GLN A 185 -6.48 16.56 -5.20
C GLN A 185 -5.95 15.39 -4.35
N THR A 186 -4.97 14.65 -4.88
CA THR A 186 -4.47 13.41 -4.24
C THR A 186 -3.07 13.55 -3.63
N GLY A 187 -2.32 14.57 -4.02
CA GLY A 187 -0.90 14.72 -3.67
C GLY A 187 0.05 13.86 -4.50
N ILE A 188 -0.46 13.01 -5.41
CA ILE A 188 0.34 12.04 -6.16
C ILE A 188 0.42 12.45 -7.64
N PRO A 189 1.59 12.38 -8.29
CA PRO A 189 1.66 12.52 -9.73
C PRO A 189 0.83 11.44 -10.43
N LEU A 190 -0.05 11.81 -11.36
CA LEU A 190 -0.96 10.87 -12.04
C LEU A 190 -0.22 9.69 -12.68
N LYS A 191 0.92 9.92 -13.33
CA LYS A 191 1.73 8.84 -13.91
C LYS A 191 2.22 7.85 -12.84
N SER A 192 2.62 8.33 -11.67
CA SER A 192 3.03 7.47 -10.56
C SER A 192 1.86 6.64 -10.02
N TYR A 193 0.69 7.24 -9.94
CA TYR A 193 -0.53 6.51 -9.55
C TYR A 193 -0.92 5.43 -10.57
N MET A 194 -0.77 5.73 -11.86
CA MET A 194 -0.99 4.72 -12.91
C MET A 194 -0.03 3.52 -12.77
N VAL A 195 1.24 3.77 -12.48
CA VAL A 195 2.23 2.70 -12.24
C VAL A 195 1.90 1.90 -10.99
N LEU A 196 1.48 2.59 -9.92
CA LEU A 196 1.02 1.93 -8.69
C LEU A 196 -0.14 0.98 -8.96
N ASN A 197 -1.16 1.41 -9.72
CA ASN A 197 -2.29 0.55 -10.08
C ASN A 197 -1.88 -0.68 -10.90
N LYS A 198 -0.96 -0.52 -11.86
CA LYS A 198 -0.39 -1.66 -12.58
C LYS A 198 0.28 -2.65 -11.63
N LEU A 199 1.06 -2.16 -10.67
CA LEU A 199 1.72 -3.01 -9.68
C LEU A 199 0.72 -3.74 -8.78
N LEU A 200 -0.32 -3.06 -8.28
CA LEU A 200 -1.38 -3.68 -7.48
C LEU A 200 -2.16 -4.74 -8.28
N ARG A 201 -2.37 -4.51 -9.58
CA ARG A 201 -2.97 -5.51 -10.48
C ARG A 201 -2.05 -6.72 -10.63
N ALA A 202 -0.74 -6.50 -10.86
CA ALA A 202 0.23 -7.59 -10.94
C ALA A 202 0.25 -8.44 -9.66
N TYR A 203 0.21 -7.81 -8.49
CA TYR A 203 0.06 -8.55 -7.23
C TYR A 203 -1.23 -9.36 -7.18
N SER A 204 -2.36 -8.84 -7.67
CA SER A 204 -3.61 -9.60 -7.69
C SER A 204 -3.48 -10.88 -8.54
N VAL A 205 -2.80 -10.82 -9.69
CA VAL A 205 -2.54 -12.00 -10.54
C VAL A 205 -1.62 -13.00 -9.82
N LEU A 206 -0.51 -12.52 -9.24
CA LEU A 206 0.43 -13.37 -8.49
C LEU A 206 -0.23 -14.05 -7.29
N LEU A 207 -1.09 -13.33 -6.57
CA LEU A 207 -1.81 -13.83 -5.41
C LEU A 207 -2.89 -14.88 -5.79
N GLN A 208 -3.34 -14.88 -7.03
CA GLN A 208 -4.26 -15.90 -7.58
C GLN A 208 -3.51 -17.13 -8.16
N GLY A 209 -2.19 -17.18 -8.01
CA GLY A 209 -1.36 -18.29 -8.47
C GLY A 209 -0.77 -18.09 -9.87
N GLY A 210 -0.94 -16.93 -10.49
CA GLY A 210 -0.30 -16.59 -11.76
C GLY A 210 1.21 -16.42 -11.61
N ASN A 211 1.95 -16.61 -12.69
CA ASN A 211 3.39 -16.40 -12.75
C ASN A 211 3.73 -14.94 -13.10
N ILE A 212 5.01 -14.57 -13.00
CA ILE A 212 5.47 -13.19 -13.23
C ILE A 212 5.26 -12.71 -14.68
N THR A 213 5.25 -13.61 -15.64
CA THR A 213 5.00 -13.28 -17.06
C THR A 213 3.52 -12.92 -17.25
N GLU A 214 2.63 -13.77 -16.75
CA GLU A 214 1.18 -13.51 -16.74
C GLU A 214 0.87 -12.20 -15.99
N ALA A 215 1.43 -12.03 -14.80
CA ALA A 215 1.24 -10.82 -14.01
C ALA A 215 1.69 -9.55 -14.75
N ALA A 216 2.83 -9.60 -15.46
CA ALA A 216 3.30 -8.47 -16.26
C ALA A 216 2.33 -8.14 -17.41
N MET A 217 1.94 -9.16 -18.16
CA MET A 217 1.05 -8.96 -19.32
C MET A 217 -0.35 -8.46 -18.91
N GLU A 218 -0.98 -9.10 -17.93
CA GLU A 218 -2.33 -8.74 -17.48
C GLU A 218 -2.41 -7.40 -16.74
N SER A 219 -1.28 -6.89 -16.25
CA SER A 219 -1.21 -5.59 -15.59
C SER A 219 -0.64 -4.48 -16.48
N GLY A 220 -0.41 -4.76 -17.76
CA GLY A 220 0.02 -3.77 -18.75
C GLY A 220 1.49 -3.33 -18.60
N PHE A 221 2.37 -4.17 -18.03
CA PHE A 221 3.82 -3.97 -18.13
C PHE A 221 4.34 -4.51 -19.45
N ASP A 222 5.32 -3.81 -20.04
CA ASP A 222 5.88 -4.19 -21.34
C ASP A 222 6.63 -5.54 -21.28
N THR A 223 7.26 -5.85 -20.13
CA THR A 223 8.02 -7.08 -19.92
C THR A 223 8.01 -7.50 -18.44
N PRO A 224 8.24 -8.80 -18.14
CA PRO A 224 8.45 -9.26 -16.76
C PRO A 224 9.62 -8.54 -16.05
N ALA A 225 10.68 -8.19 -16.80
CA ALA A 225 11.82 -7.45 -16.27
C ALA A 225 11.44 -6.02 -15.85
N HIS A 226 10.54 -5.37 -16.60
CA HIS A 226 9.98 -4.06 -16.26
C HIS A 226 9.16 -4.14 -14.97
N LEU A 227 8.28 -5.13 -14.84
CA LEU A 227 7.55 -5.39 -13.58
C LEU A 227 8.51 -5.62 -12.41
N ALA A 228 9.52 -6.49 -12.58
CA ALA A 228 10.47 -6.82 -11.52
C ALA A 228 11.27 -5.59 -11.05
N ARG A 229 11.71 -4.72 -11.98
CA ARG A 229 12.39 -3.47 -11.66
C ARG A 229 11.46 -2.52 -10.91
N THR A 230 10.27 -2.27 -11.44
CA THR A 230 9.26 -1.39 -10.80
C THR A 230 8.93 -1.88 -9.40
N ASN A 231 8.77 -3.19 -9.22
CA ASN A 231 8.54 -3.78 -7.92
C ASN A 231 9.70 -3.47 -6.95
N LYS A 232 10.94 -3.70 -7.36
CA LYS A 232 12.11 -3.41 -6.52
C LYS A 232 12.21 -1.94 -6.15
N ASP A 233 11.99 -1.05 -7.12
CA ASP A 233 12.05 0.41 -6.91
C ASP A 233 10.97 0.90 -5.94
N MET A 234 9.78 0.27 -5.95
CA MET A 234 8.64 0.67 -5.12
C MET A 234 8.54 -0.06 -3.78
N THR A 235 9.16 -1.21 -3.61
CA THR A 235 9.02 -2.02 -2.38
C THR A 235 10.33 -2.30 -1.66
N GLY A 236 11.46 -1.94 -2.28
CA GLY A 236 12.78 -2.32 -1.80
C GLY A 236 13.07 -3.84 -1.87
N MET A 237 12.14 -4.63 -2.40
CA MET A 237 12.22 -6.08 -2.45
C MET A 237 12.24 -6.60 -3.89
N SER A 238 12.96 -7.69 -4.14
CA SER A 238 12.89 -8.33 -5.45
C SER A 238 11.57 -9.10 -5.62
N ALA A 239 10.99 -9.07 -6.82
CA ALA A 239 9.78 -9.84 -7.14
C ALA A 239 9.99 -11.36 -6.91
N SER A 240 11.20 -11.87 -7.21
CA SER A 240 11.57 -13.26 -6.93
C SER A 240 11.70 -13.54 -5.43
N GLY A 241 12.08 -12.56 -4.61
CA GLY A 241 12.09 -12.68 -3.15
C GLY A 241 10.69 -12.83 -2.60
N ILE A 242 9.77 -11.99 -3.05
CA ILE A 242 8.35 -12.08 -2.68
C ILE A 242 7.77 -13.46 -3.07
N LEU A 243 8.10 -13.97 -4.26
CA LEU A 243 7.61 -15.27 -4.76
C LEU A 243 8.31 -16.47 -4.13
N LYS A 244 9.62 -16.40 -3.82
CA LYS A 244 10.37 -17.49 -3.17
C LYS A 244 9.92 -17.73 -1.73
N ASP A 245 9.50 -16.69 -1.05
CA ASP A 245 8.84 -16.82 0.26
C ASP A 245 7.41 -17.33 0.14
N SER A 246 6.94 -17.62 -1.08
CA SER A 246 5.56 -18.05 -1.37
C SER A 246 5.22 -19.47 -0.89
N GLU A 247 6.18 -20.32 -0.55
CA GLU A 247 5.90 -21.59 0.14
C GLU A 247 5.26 -21.35 1.52
N PHE A 248 5.45 -20.16 2.08
CA PHE A 248 4.87 -19.71 3.35
C PHE A 248 3.75 -18.66 3.17
N LEU A 249 3.49 -18.24 1.94
CA LEU A 249 2.43 -17.28 1.60
C LEU A 249 1.08 -18.00 1.60
N LYS A 250 0.33 -17.87 2.69
CA LYS A 250 -1.10 -18.13 2.65
C LYS A 250 -1.78 -16.84 2.21
N VAL A 251 -2.28 -16.87 0.98
CA VAL A 251 -3.06 -15.78 0.43
C VAL A 251 -4.52 -16.06 0.74
N PHE A 252 -5.14 -15.08 1.34
CA PHE A 252 -6.58 -15.08 1.52
C PHE A 252 -7.16 -14.16 0.42
N PRO A 253 -7.88 -14.71 -0.59
CA PRO A 253 -8.47 -13.96 -1.69
C PRO A 253 -9.56 -12.99 -1.24
#